data_0550e9809947962d58cc79663818efdc
#
_entry.id   0550e9809947962d58cc79663818efdc
#
_cell.length_a   1.000
_cell.length_b   1.000
_cell.length_c   1.000
_cell.angle_alpha   90.00
_cell.angle_beta   90.00
_cell.angle_gamma   90.00
#
_symmetry.space_group_name_H-M   'P 1'
#
loop_
_entity.id
_entity.type
_entity.pdbx_description
1 polymer ?
#
loop_
_entity_poly.entity_id
_entity_poly.type
_entity_poly.pdbx_seq_one_letter_code
_entity_poly.pdbx_strand_id
1 'polypeptide(L)'
;MDIKRFPEKMGDLPIDFSNPKRTLISGLFQETAKVGGQPRKFLTYIPEGLDYCQPCLVAAIPSGEKPEEYLETSGLKAFAEDKKLFLHLATSETAWNADGSDADYLNAIYVAIQARDFYITMQDNIYLCGIGDGSFAAHQAARRMASEWSGLMTFGDLNGDLNAEHTALRGESDQGEVELKVMGMAAQLPVWMSMTAKTADNTAAVDFWKEQNHVVGAPLSGEGADEIWMPTPVRVLSEVNEEQIAQVRLAVREDPFTKEQMEAAWSYIGLARRHRGPGKKQLRYFKEPIACGAEKKTMEVDGMTRTWYEYVPKSCTPDQKWPLVVVFHGRGGTAETVFDLSCVSTVAEERHFIAVVPEAGVYQQKPNGLRNVLLWCGIYQDTPVDDVKFIRELVADVESRHSVDKSRVYAMGQSSGGMMSDLLAYTAGDIFAAVAPWSALRCPSKMYREWPACEQHVPTMMIYGDQDFLTAGHGEDPVLPFCLSDELRATLMEKLETYHLDPANVETWKTEPITWYAFPDKQGMPMVVIGRVDNMVHANYPEESWISYDQFLSQFHRSEDGTLYYRGRPVNESDV
;
A
#
# COMPACT_ATOMS: atom_id res chain seq x y z
N MET A 1 14.84 -29.43 1.30
CA MET A 1 15.09 -28.57 0.09
C MET A 1 16.49 -27.98 0.19
N ASP A 2 17.20 -27.82 -0.93
CA ASP A 2 18.53 -27.20 -0.90
C ASP A 2 18.42 -25.69 -0.73
N ILE A 3 19.28 -25.13 0.15
CA ILE A 3 19.37 -23.69 0.36
C ILE A 3 20.17 -23.08 -0.81
N LYS A 4 19.51 -22.21 -1.57
CA LYS A 4 20.09 -21.48 -2.70
C LYS A 4 20.80 -20.21 -2.23
N ARG A 5 21.68 -19.69 -3.08
CA ARG A 5 22.21 -18.33 -2.96
C ARG A 5 21.46 -17.40 -3.90
N PHE A 6 21.30 -16.15 -3.50
CA PHE A 6 20.81 -15.13 -4.41
C PHE A 6 21.77 -14.95 -5.58
N PRO A 7 21.27 -14.62 -6.78
CA PRO A 7 22.11 -14.24 -7.91
C PRO A 7 22.98 -13.02 -7.54
N GLU A 8 24.17 -12.92 -8.10
CA GLU A 8 25.04 -11.76 -7.87
C GLU A 8 24.45 -10.47 -8.43
N LYS A 9 23.69 -10.57 -9.52
CA LYS A 9 23.03 -9.44 -10.19
C LYS A 9 21.65 -9.83 -10.67
N MET A 10 20.66 -9.01 -10.37
CA MET A 10 19.31 -9.13 -10.97
C MET A 10 19.37 -9.02 -12.49
N GLY A 11 20.34 -8.28 -13.00
CA GLY A 11 20.59 -8.09 -14.41
C GLY A 11 20.74 -9.36 -15.24
N ASP A 12 21.10 -10.46 -14.63
CA ASP A 12 21.35 -11.73 -15.31
C ASP A 12 20.09 -12.61 -15.40
N LEU A 13 18.98 -12.20 -14.77
CA LEU A 13 17.73 -12.95 -14.79
C LEU A 13 16.84 -12.53 -15.97
N PRO A 14 16.26 -13.50 -16.69
CA PRO A 14 15.32 -13.20 -17.77
C PRO A 14 14.01 -12.64 -17.22
N ILE A 15 13.43 -11.66 -17.93
CA ILE A 15 12.10 -11.14 -17.63
C ILE A 15 11.07 -12.00 -18.35
N ASP A 16 10.02 -12.40 -17.64
CA ASP A 16 8.84 -12.99 -18.24
C ASP A 16 7.87 -11.88 -18.67
N PHE A 17 7.94 -11.47 -19.93
CA PHE A 17 7.06 -10.44 -20.46
C PHE A 17 5.58 -10.87 -20.55
N SER A 18 5.28 -12.16 -20.43
CA SER A 18 3.88 -12.65 -20.37
C SER A 18 3.27 -12.47 -18.99
N ASN A 19 4.12 -12.45 -17.93
CA ASN A 19 3.75 -12.08 -16.57
C ASN A 19 4.85 -11.23 -15.91
N PRO A 20 4.87 -9.94 -16.19
CA PRO A 20 5.94 -9.07 -15.71
C PRO A 20 5.98 -8.89 -14.19
N LYS A 21 4.92 -9.24 -13.49
CA LYS A 21 4.85 -9.21 -12.02
C LYS A 21 5.51 -10.42 -11.35
N ARG A 22 5.89 -11.43 -12.12
CA ARG A 22 6.48 -12.65 -11.57
C ARG A 22 7.80 -12.37 -10.87
N THR A 23 7.93 -12.85 -9.64
CA THR A 23 9.20 -12.88 -8.94
C THR A 23 10.18 -13.77 -9.71
N LEU A 24 11.35 -13.23 -10.06
CA LEU A 24 12.29 -13.89 -10.96
C LEU A 24 13.08 -15.05 -10.32
N ILE A 25 12.93 -15.23 -9.03
CA ILE A 25 13.60 -16.30 -8.26
C ILE A 25 12.57 -17.14 -7.51
N SER A 26 12.89 -18.41 -7.29
CA SER A 26 12.07 -19.33 -6.50
C SER A 26 12.92 -20.35 -5.76
N GLY A 27 12.43 -20.86 -4.64
CA GLY A 27 13.07 -21.83 -3.79
C GLY A 27 13.40 -21.30 -2.40
N LEU A 28 14.37 -21.93 -1.73
CA LEU A 28 14.76 -21.59 -0.35
C LEU A 28 16.07 -20.84 -0.34
N PHE A 29 16.10 -19.65 0.28
CA PHE A 29 17.25 -18.76 0.34
C PHE A 29 17.62 -18.43 1.79
N GLN A 30 18.92 -18.31 2.08
CA GLN A 30 19.38 -17.81 3.38
C GLN A 30 19.52 -16.30 3.33
N GLU A 31 18.91 -15.62 4.29
CA GLU A 31 19.01 -14.18 4.49
C GLU A 31 19.55 -13.84 5.89
N THR A 32 19.74 -12.55 6.14
CA THR A 32 20.18 -12.03 7.43
C THR A 32 19.38 -10.79 7.83
N ALA A 33 19.06 -10.71 9.11
CA ALA A 33 18.54 -9.50 9.76
C ALA A 33 19.59 -8.98 10.75
N LYS A 34 19.60 -7.68 11.03
CA LYS A 34 20.51 -7.07 12.01
C LYS A 34 19.80 -6.89 13.34
N VAL A 35 20.29 -7.55 14.39
CA VAL A 35 19.76 -7.46 15.76
C VAL A 35 20.83 -6.84 16.64
N GLY A 36 20.60 -5.67 17.20
CA GLY A 36 21.63 -4.95 17.96
C GLY A 36 22.94 -4.72 17.18
N GLY A 37 22.84 -4.55 15.85
CA GLY A 37 23.99 -4.40 14.96
C GLY A 37 24.65 -5.72 14.53
N GLN A 38 24.24 -6.86 15.08
CA GLN A 38 24.79 -8.18 14.76
C GLN A 38 23.91 -8.93 13.74
N PRO A 39 24.48 -9.60 12.74
CA PRO A 39 23.69 -10.37 11.78
C PRO A 39 23.14 -11.65 12.41
N ARG A 40 21.85 -11.91 12.23
CA ARG A 40 21.20 -13.17 12.58
C ARG A 40 20.50 -13.74 11.34
N LYS A 41 20.67 -15.04 11.08
CA LYS A 41 20.19 -15.71 9.88
C LYS A 41 18.73 -16.10 9.99
N PHE A 42 18.03 -16.08 8.86
CA PHE A 42 16.71 -16.68 8.67
C PHE A 42 16.64 -17.27 7.24
N LEU A 43 15.63 -18.08 6.97
CA LEU A 43 15.39 -18.62 5.63
C LEU A 43 14.14 -18.00 5.01
N THR A 44 14.22 -17.74 3.70
CA THR A 44 13.09 -17.26 2.91
C THR A 44 12.74 -18.30 1.85
N TYR A 45 11.51 -18.78 1.89
CA TYR A 45 10.93 -19.62 0.85
C TYR A 45 10.07 -18.77 -0.09
N ILE A 46 10.38 -18.87 -1.38
CA ILE A 46 9.66 -18.20 -2.46
C ILE A 46 9.05 -19.28 -3.35
N PRO A 47 7.71 -19.47 -3.35
CA PRO A 47 7.04 -20.39 -4.26
C PRO A 47 7.35 -20.12 -5.73
N GLU A 48 7.36 -21.17 -6.53
CA GLU A 48 7.51 -21.03 -7.98
C GLU A 48 6.31 -20.30 -8.59
N GLY A 49 6.57 -19.35 -9.49
CA GLY A 49 5.53 -18.59 -10.15
C GLY A 49 4.83 -17.55 -9.27
N LEU A 50 5.39 -17.24 -8.08
CA LEU A 50 4.85 -16.21 -7.20
C LEU A 50 5.04 -14.83 -7.83
N ASP A 51 3.98 -14.03 -7.83
CA ASP A 51 4.06 -12.63 -8.21
C ASP A 51 4.66 -11.80 -7.06
N TYR A 52 5.25 -10.64 -7.34
CA TYR A 52 5.69 -9.75 -6.27
C TYR A 52 4.51 -9.02 -5.60
N CYS A 53 4.77 -8.33 -4.50
CA CYS A 53 3.76 -7.69 -3.64
C CYS A 53 2.76 -8.66 -2.98
N GLN A 54 3.01 -9.97 -3.05
CA GLN A 54 2.20 -10.95 -2.34
C GLN A 54 2.44 -10.88 -0.82
N PRO A 55 1.50 -11.37 0.01
CA PRO A 55 1.65 -11.35 1.46
C PRO A 55 2.91 -12.04 1.95
N CYS A 56 3.49 -11.52 3.04
CA CYS A 56 4.64 -12.11 3.71
C CYS A 56 4.24 -12.71 5.05
N LEU A 57 4.68 -13.92 5.32
CA LEU A 57 4.50 -14.58 6.61
C LEU A 57 5.86 -14.81 7.28
N VAL A 58 6.12 -14.15 8.39
CA VAL A 58 7.29 -14.39 9.24
C VAL A 58 6.90 -15.41 10.29
N ALA A 59 7.49 -16.60 10.25
CA ALA A 59 7.17 -17.72 11.14
C ALA A 59 8.33 -18.03 12.08
N ALA A 60 8.11 -17.84 13.39
CA ALA A 60 8.97 -18.37 14.45
C ALA A 60 8.64 -19.87 14.61
N ILE A 61 9.48 -20.74 14.04
CA ILE A 61 9.29 -22.18 14.09
C ILE A 61 9.76 -22.76 15.45
N PRO A 62 9.35 -23.99 15.86
CA PRO A 62 9.81 -24.58 17.10
C PRO A 62 11.34 -24.61 17.21
N SER A 63 11.86 -24.37 18.42
CA SER A 63 13.32 -24.36 18.66
C SER A 63 13.96 -25.72 18.38
N GLY A 64 15.20 -25.69 17.92
CA GLY A 64 15.96 -26.91 17.58
C GLY A 64 15.57 -27.57 16.25
N GLU A 65 14.51 -27.11 15.60
CA GLU A 65 14.14 -27.59 14.28
C GLU A 65 15.09 -27.06 13.20
N LYS A 66 15.39 -27.89 12.22
CA LYS A 66 16.11 -27.44 11.02
C LYS A 66 15.10 -26.87 10.03
N PRO A 67 15.20 -25.59 9.69
CA PRO A 67 14.14 -24.91 8.94
C PRO A 67 13.90 -25.50 7.55
N GLU A 68 14.95 -26.03 6.88
CA GLU A 68 14.83 -26.69 5.57
C GLU A 68 14.10 -28.03 5.62
N GLU A 69 14.21 -28.76 6.75
CA GLU A 69 13.47 -30.00 7.00
C GLU A 69 12.04 -29.68 7.47
N TYR A 70 11.91 -28.76 8.41
CA TYR A 70 10.63 -28.31 8.95
C TYR A 70 9.68 -27.76 7.88
N LEU A 71 10.22 -26.97 6.93
CA LEU A 71 9.45 -26.47 5.79
C LEU A 71 8.75 -27.58 5.00
N GLU A 72 9.43 -28.72 4.79
CA GLU A 72 8.88 -29.84 4.01
C GLU A 72 7.91 -30.71 4.82
N THR A 73 8.11 -30.83 6.13
CA THR A 73 7.35 -31.78 6.98
C THR A 73 6.17 -31.16 7.69
N SER A 74 6.18 -29.85 7.96
CA SER A 74 5.15 -29.16 8.74
C SER A 74 3.90 -28.76 7.97
N GLY A 75 3.92 -28.86 6.64
CA GLY A 75 2.86 -28.35 5.77
C GLY A 75 2.98 -26.86 5.42
N LEU A 76 3.94 -26.12 6.00
CA LEU A 76 4.13 -24.69 5.72
C LEU A 76 4.45 -24.40 4.26
N LYS A 77 5.21 -25.28 3.60
CA LYS A 77 5.52 -25.14 2.18
C LYS A 77 4.25 -25.17 1.32
N ALA A 78 3.44 -26.21 1.49
CA ALA A 78 2.18 -26.36 0.76
C ALA A 78 1.22 -25.19 1.06
N PHE A 79 1.21 -24.72 2.31
CA PHE A 79 0.43 -23.56 2.71
C PHE A 79 0.90 -22.27 1.99
N ALA A 80 2.22 -22.03 1.94
CA ALA A 80 2.77 -20.87 1.24
C ALA A 80 2.49 -20.90 -0.27
N GLU A 81 2.54 -22.09 -0.88
CA GLU A 81 2.20 -22.30 -2.29
C GLU A 81 0.72 -22.04 -2.58
N ASP A 82 -0.18 -22.57 -1.73
CA ASP A 82 -1.63 -22.41 -1.87
C ASP A 82 -2.08 -20.97 -1.64
N LYS A 83 -1.55 -20.32 -0.60
CA LYS A 83 -1.91 -18.93 -0.24
C LYS A 83 -1.07 -17.88 -0.98
N LYS A 84 -0.12 -18.29 -1.82
CA LYS A 84 0.79 -17.42 -2.57
C LYS A 84 1.54 -16.46 -1.63
N LEU A 85 2.31 -17.00 -0.69
CA LEU A 85 3.02 -16.24 0.33
C LEU A 85 4.52 -16.26 0.10
N PHE A 86 5.20 -15.13 0.38
CA PHE A 86 6.60 -15.15 0.80
C PHE A 86 6.65 -15.67 2.24
N LEU A 87 7.38 -16.75 2.48
CA LEU A 87 7.48 -17.37 3.81
C LEU A 87 8.89 -17.21 4.36
N HIS A 88 9.00 -16.54 5.52
CA HIS A 88 10.26 -16.27 6.20
C HIS A 88 10.33 -17.08 7.48
N LEU A 89 11.28 -18.02 7.56
CA LEU A 89 11.43 -18.93 8.71
C LEU A 89 12.50 -18.41 9.66
N ALA A 90 12.06 -17.94 10.81
CA ALA A 90 12.90 -17.54 11.93
C ALA A 90 13.17 -18.74 12.83
N THR A 91 14.41 -18.91 13.29
CA THR A 91 14.85 -20.08 14.04
C THR A 91 15.54 -19.71 15.35
N SER A 92 15.45 -20.60 16.32
CA SER A 92 16.28 -20.63 17.52
C SER A 92 16.90 -22.02 17.66
N GLU A 93 18.22 -22.07 17.91
CA GLU A 93 18.96 -23.34 17.99
C GLU A 93 18.64 -24.15 19.25
N THR A 94 18.33 -23.49 20.35
CA THR A 94 18.13 -24.14 21.66
C THR A 94 16.74 -23.92 22.22
N ALA A 95 16.35 -22.68 22.46
CA ALA A 95 15.04 -22.27 22.95
C ALA A 95 14.78 -20.81 22.56
N TRP A 96 13.52 -20.45 22.38
CA TRP A 96 13.12 -19.07 22.24
C TRP A 96 13.23 -18.36 23.60
N ASN A 97 13.97 -17.24 23.65
CA ASN A 97 14.21 -16.51 24.89
C ASN A 97 13.00 -15.67 25.28
N ALA A 98 12.60 -15.78 26.53
CA ALA A 98 11.51 -14.97 27.08
C ALA A 98 11.95 -13.54 27.50
N ASP A 99 13.25 -13.20 27.37
CA ASP A 99 13.81 -11.88 27.73
C ASP A 99 13.56 -10.79 26.70
N GLY A 100 12.93 -11.14 25.58
CA GLY A 100 12.58 -10.22 24.50
C GLY A 100 13.63 -10.06 23.40
N SER A 101 14.83 -10.66 23.53
CA SER A 101 15.87 -10.60 22.49
C SER A 101 15.44 -11.26 21.17
N ASP A 102 14.60 -12.30 21.25
CA ASP A 102 14.04 -12.96 20.08
C ASP A 102 12.88 -12.18 19.46
N ALA A 103 12.16 -11.39 20.24
CA ALA A 103 11.20 -10.43 19.70
C ALA A 103 11.89 -9.37 18.81
N ASP A 104 13.05 -8.86 19.24
CA ASP A 104 13.85 -7.93 18.44
C ASP A 104 14.33 -8.58 17.14
N TYR A 105 14.65 -9.88 17.18
CA TYR A 105 15.01 -10.62 15.99
C TYR A 105 13.86 -10.74 14.99
N LEU A 106 12.66 -11.09 15.43
CA LEU A 106 11.48 -11.17 14.57
C LEU A 106 11.15 -9.80 13.97
N ASN A 107 11.22 -8.73 14.75
CA ASN A 107 11.03 -7.38 14.28
C ASN A 107 12.14 -6.93 13.30
N ALA A 108 13.38 -7.38 13.50
CA ALA A 108 14.48 -7.13 12.56
C ALA A 108 14.29 -7.86 11.23
N ILE A 109 13.63 -9.03 11.20
CA ILE A 109 13.24 -9.70 9.96
C ILE A 109 12.19 -8.87 9.20
N TYR A 110 11.16 -8.34 9.91
CA TYR A 110 10.17 -7.44 9.31
C TYR A 110 10.84 -6.31 8.53
N VAL A 111 11.83 -5.65 9.13
CA VAL A 111 12.58 -4.56 8.48
C VAL A 111 13.41 -5.08 7.31
N ALA A 112 14.12 -6.18 7.52
CA ALA A 112 15.04 -6.72 6.53
C ALA A 112 14.34 -7.10 5.22
N ILE A 113 13.12 -7.66 5.26
CA ILE A 113 12.40 -8.11 4.07
C ILE A 113 11.80 -6.98 3.23
N GLN A 114 11.71 -5.77 3.74
CA GLN A 114 11.17 -4.62 3.01
C GLN A 114 12.18 -3.99 2.03
N ALA A 115 13.46 -4.23 2.22
CA ALA A 115 14.53 -3.64 1.41
C ALA A 115 15.27 -4.73 0.63
N ARG A 116 14.56 -5.45 -0.25
CA ARG A 116 15.15 -6.53 -1.06
C ARG A 116 15.16 -6.19 -2.55
N ASP A 117 16.29 -6.50 -3.19
CA ASP A 117 16.47 -6.29 -4.63
C ASP A 117 15.91 -7.46 -5.47
N PHE A 118 15.66 -8.62 -4.85
CA PHE A 118 15.32 -9.86 -5.54
C PHE A 118 13.85 -10.21 -5.53
N TYR A 119 13.09 -9.61 -4.64
CA TYR A 119 11.64 -9.71 -4.56
C TYR A 119 11.06 -8.45 -3.94
N ILE A 120 9.82 -8.12 -4.28
CA ILE A 120 9.13 -6.92 -3.82
C ILE A 120 8.06 -7.32 -2.83
N THR A 121 8.13 -6.75 -1.64
CA THR A 121 7.14 -6.89 -0.57
C THR A 121 6.42 -5.58 -0.33
N MET A 122 5.21 -5.67 0.22
CA MET A 122 4.45 -4.50 0.66
C MET A 122 4.43 -4.47 2.19
N GLN A 123 4.52 -3.30 2.79
CA GLN A 123 4.52 -3.14 4.26
C GLN A 123 3.14 -3.38 4.89
N ASP A 124 2.09 -3.28 4.11
CA ASP A 124 0.71 -3.37 4.56
C ASP A 124 0.19 -4.81 4.68
N ASN A 125 0.97 -5.82 4.24
CA ASN A 125 0.56 -7.23 4.21
C ASN A 125 1.61 -8.19 4.77
N ILE A 126 2.31 -7.79 5.83
CA ILE A 126 3.29 -8.63 6.53
C ILE A 126 2.68 -9.14 7.83
N TYR A 127 2.66 -10.45 8.00
CA TYR A 127 2.03 -11.16 9.11
C TYR A 127 3.06 -11.92 9.93
N LEU A 128 2.75 -12.08 11.22
CA LEU A 128 3.60 -12.81 12.17
C LEU A 128 2.93 -14.12 12.59
N CYS A 129 3.72 -15.19 12.62
CA CYS A 129 3.30 -16.51 13.05
C CYS A 129 4.26 -17.04 14.12
N GLY A 130 3.73 -17.68 15.17
CA GLY A 130 4.49 -18.41 16.16
C GLY A 130 4.02 -19.86 16.25
N ILE A 131 4.95 -20.82 16.24
CA ILE A 131 4.63 -22.25 16.28
C ILE A 131 5.40 -22.89 17.45
N GLY A 132 4.72 -23.71 18.23
CA GLY A 132 5.29 -24.33 19.43
C GLY A 132 5.79 -23.28 20.41
N ASP A 133 7.00 -23.41 20.90
CA ASP A 133 7.66 -22.48 21.82
C ASP A 133 8.05 -21.13 21.15
N GLY A 134 7.98 -21.03 19.81
CA GLY A 134 8.09 -19.75 19.10
C GLY A 134 6.88 -18.83 19.27
N SER A 135 5.77 -19.34 19.81
CA SER A 135 4.54 -18.55 20.01
C SER A 135 4.74 -17.38 20.95
N PHE A 136 5.46 -17.56 22.05
CA PHE A 136 5.68 -16.47 23.00
C PHE A 136 6.54 -15.34 22.42
N ALA A 137 7.63 -15.67 21.70
CA ALA A 137 8.47 -14.68 21.02
C ALA A 137 7.66 -13.89 19.96
N ALA A 138 6.76 -14.56 19.25
CA ALA A 138 5.86 -13.90 18.30
C ALA A 138 4.89 -12.92 19.00
N HIS A 139 4.31 -13.28 20.13
CA HIS A 139 3.49 -12.36 20.93
C HIS A 139 4.29 -11.15 21.42
N GLN A 140 5.53 -11.35 21.90
CA GLN A 140 6.39 -10.27 22.32
C GLN A 140 6.75 -9.33 21.15
N ALA A 141 7.09 -9.89 19.99
CA ALA A 141 7.39 -9.10 18.79
C ALA A 141 6.18 -8.30 18.32
N ALA A 142 5.00 -8.93 18.25
CA ALA A 142 3.76 -8.27 17.89
C ALA A 142 3.40 -7.16 18.86
N ARG A 143 3.56 -7.37 20.17
CA ARG A 143 3.32 -6.34 21.18
C ARG A 143 4.21 -5.13 20.99
N ARG A 144 5.50 -5.32 20.69
CA ARG A 144 6.48 -4.24 20.49
C ARG A 144 6.20 -3.41 19.24
N MET A 145 5.70 -4.05 18.17
CA MET A 145 5.47 -3.41 16.87
C MET A 145 4.07 -3.70 16.31
N ALA A 146 3.03 -3.63 17.16
CA ALA A 146 1.66 -3.92 16.73
C ALA A 146 1.18 -3.02 15.57
N SER A 147 1.71 -1.80 15.47
CA SER A 147 1.41 -0.88 14.38
C SER A 147 1.99 -1.31 13.02
N GLU A 148 2.96 -2.22 13.00
CA GLU A 148 3.64 -2.66 11.78
C GLU A 148 3.04 -3.96 11.24
N TRP A 149 2.79 -4.95 12.10
CA TRP A 149 2.23 -6.22 11.70
C TRP A 149 0.78 -6.10 11.28
N SER A 150 0.39 -6.77 10.20
CA SER A 150 -1.01 -6.79 9.73
C SER A 150 -1.86 -7.79 10.49
N GLY A 151 -1.25 -8.78 11.16
CA GLY A 151 -1.91 -9.74 12.03
C GLY A 151 -0.93 -10.71 12.68
N LEU A 152 -1.38 -11.33 13.76
CA LEU A 152 -0.65 -12.35 14.52
C LEU A 152 -1.43 -13.65 14.56
N MET A 153 -0.78 -14.77 14.24
CA MET A 153 -1.33 -16.10 14.49
C MET A 153 -0.33 -16.98 15.24
N THR A 154 -0.78 -17.66 16.28
CA THR A 154 0.07 -18.53 17.09
C THR A 154 -0.55 -19.90 17.32
N PHE A 155 0.31 -20.90 17.36
CA PHE A 155 -0.03 -22.31 17.44
C PHE A 155 0.86 -23.00 18.47
N GLY A 156 0.53 -22.84 19.74
CA GLY A 156 1.28 -23.39 20.87
C GLY A 156 1.00 -22.64 22.17
N ASP A 157 1.31 -23.27 23.30
CA ASP A 157 1.16 -22.66 24.61
C ASP A 157 2.28 -21.65 24.88
N LEU A 158 1.96 -20.61 25.59
CA LEU A 158 2.92 -19.59 25.99
C LEU A 158 3.67 -20.03 27.25
N ASN A 159 4.92 -19.61 27.36
CA ASN A 159 5.84 -19.94 28.43
C ASN A 159 6.35 -18.72 29.21
N GLY A 160 5.56 -17.66 29.25
CA GLY A 160 5.88 -16.42 29.96
C GLY A 160 4.72 -15.45 30.02
N ASP A 161 4.79 -14.53 30.97
CA ASP A 161 3.80 -13.47 31.14
C ASP A 161 4.06 -12.31 30.17
N LEU A 162 3.18 -12.17 29.20
CA LEU A 162 3.25 -11.08 28.22
C LEU A 162 3.15 -9.69 28.89
N ASN A 163 2.52 -9.58 30.06
CA ASN A 163 2.37 -8.33 30.81
C ASN A 163 3.63 -7.93 31.62
N ALA A 164 4.58 -8.86 31.82
CA ALA A 164 5.80 -8.58 32.60
C ALA A 164 6.74 -7.58 31.91
N GLU A 165 6.61 -7.36 30.61
CA GLU A 165 7.45 -6.44 29.84
C GLU A 165 6.93 -5.00 29.83
N HIS A 166 7.06 -4.26 30.92
CA HIS A 166 6.46 -2.92 31.01
C HIS A 166 7.29 -1.75 30.45
N THR A 167 8.58 -1.88 30.22
CA THR A 167 9.44 -0.68 30.10
C THR A 167 10.18 -0.50 28.77
N ALA A 168 10.26 -1.50 27.92
CA ALA A 168 11.09 -1.47 26.70
C ALA A 168 10.27 -1.28 25.39
N LEU A 169 8.99 -1.03 25.49
CA LEU A 169 8.05 -1.24 24.38
C LEU A 169 7.76 0.05 23.65
N ARG A 170 8.73 0.55 22.94
CA ARG A 170 8.48 1.53 21.91
C ARG A 170 8.31 0.79 20.60
N GLY A 171 7.08 0.56 20.18
CA GLY A 171 6.76 0.20 18.82
C GLY A 171 6.96 1.41 17.93
N GLU A 172 8.19 1.84 17.78
CA GLU A 172 8.56 2.75 16.71
C GLU A 172 8.77 1.88 15.47
N SER A 173 8.08 2.21 14.38
CA SER A 173 8.41 1.72 13.06
C SER A 173 9.89 2.00 12.81
N ASP A 174 10.64 1.05 12.24
CA ASP A 174 12.04 1.30 11.84
C ASP A 174 12.16 2.23 10.64
N GLN A 175 11.04 2.52 9.97
CA GLN A 175 10.89 3.67 9.09
C GLN A 175 10.36 4.88 9.86
N GLY A 176 10.14 4.73 11.17
CA GLY A 176 9.47 5.63 12.07
C GLY A 176 10.27 6.81 12.55
N GLU A 177 11.44 7.05 12.01
CA GLU A 177 12.10 8.33 12.23
C GLU A 177 11.24 9.48 11.71
N VAL A 178 10.34 9.19 10.79
CA VAL A 178 9.64 10.17 9.97
C VAL A 178 8.15 9.92 9.75
N GLU A 179 7.62 8.76 10.12
CA GLU A 179 6.18 8.54 10.16
C GLU A 179 5.57 9.10 11.45
N LEU A 180 4.28 9.36 11.44
CA LEU A 180 3.55 9.60 12.68
C LEU A 180 3.79 8.41 13.60
N LYS A 181 4.57 8.64 14.66
CA LYS A 181 4.96 7.61 15.60
C LYS A 181 3.74 7.14 16.36
N VAL A 182 3.30 5.94 16.05
CA VAL A 182 2.30 5.24 16.82
C VAL A 182 3.03 4.32 17.78
N MET A 183 2.82 4.50 19.08
CA MET A 183 3.29 3.54 20.05
C MET A 183 2.74 2.17 19.69
N GLY A 184 3.58 1.16 19.51
CA GLY A 184 3.16 -0.18 19.13
C GLY A 184 2.08 -0.75 20.04
N MET A 185 2.17 -0.42 21.33
CA MET A 185 1.17 -0.76 22.33
C MET A 185 -0.18 -0.06 22.18
N ALA A 186 -0.28 1.00 21.40
CA ALA A 186 -1.54 1.72 21.16
C ALA A 186 -2.25 1.26 19.90
N ALA A 187 -1.62 0.42 19.08
CA ALA A 187 -2.19 -0.06 17.84
C ALA A 187 -2.94 -1.37 18.04
N GLN A 188 -4.16 -1.45 17.54
CA GLN A 188 -4.92 -2.70 17.50
C GLN A 188 -4.29 -3.67 16.52
N LEU A 189 -4.41 -4.99 16.78
CA LEU A 189 -3.88 -6.06 15.94
C LEU A 189 -4.86 -7.23 15.89
N PRO A 190 -5.22 -7.75 14.71
CA PRO A 190 -5.95 -9.00 14.59
C PRO A 190 -5.12 -10.17 15.13
N VAL A 191 -5.70 -10.97 16.02
CA VAL A 191 -4.99 -12.06 16.70
C VAL A 191 -5.77 -13.37 16.63
N TRP A 192 -5.06 -14.42 16.22
CA TRP A 192 -5.52 -15.82 16.33
C TRP A 192 -4.57 -16.58 17.25
N MET A 193 -5.13 -17.25 18.25
CA MET A 193 -4.38 -18.10 19.17
C MET A 193 -4.97 -19.51 19.16
N SER A 194 -4.15 -20.51 18.83
CA SER A 194 -4.47 -21.93 19.02
C SER A 194 -3.54 -22.49 20.08
N MET A 195 -4.09 -23.07 21.16
CA MET A 195 -3.34 -23.53 22.34
C MET A 195 -3.91 -24.83 22.89
N THR A 196 -3.14 -25.55 23.72
CA THR A 196 -3.61 -26.82 24.29
C THR A 196 -4.56 -26.63 25.46
N ALA A 197 -4.37 -25.58 26.26
CA ALA A 197 -5.17 -25.30 27.45
C ALA A 197 -5.16 -23.81 27.80
N LYS A 198 -6.15 -23.37 28.58
CA LYS A 198 -6.20 -22.03 29.17
C LYS A 198 -5.30 -21.97 30.43
N THR A 199 -3.99 -22.05 30.24
CA THR A 199 -3.02 -21.82 31.33
C THR A 199 -3.06 -20.38 31.81
N ALA A 200 -2.33 -20.04 32.87
CA ALA A 200 -2.23 -18.66 33.36
C ALA A 200 -1.59 -17.74 32.31
N ASP A 201 -0.50 -18.17 31.67
CA ASP A 201 0.21 -17.39 30.65
C ASP A 201 -0.64 -17.22 29.39
N ASN A 202 -1.28 -18.29 28.92
CA ASN A 202 -2.20 -18.25 27.79
C ASN A 202 -3.38 -17.29 28.04
N THR A 203 -3.95 -17.32 29.24
CA THR A 203 -5.07 -16.44 29.62
C THR A 203 -4.62 -14.98 29.70
N ALA A 204 -3.44 -14.72 30.27
CA ALA A 204 -2.87 -13.38 30.33
C ALA A 204 -2.67 -12.77 28.94
N ALA A 205 -2.22 -13.57 27.96
CA ALA A 205 -2.07 -13.09 26.59
C ALA A 205 -3.42 -12.79 25.90
N VAL A 206 -4.43 -13.64 26.13
CA VAL A 206 -5.80 -13.38 25.65
C VAL A 206 -6.32 -12.06 26.22
N ASP A 207 -6.19 -11.85 27.52
CA ASP A 207 -6.67 -10.64 28.20
C ASP A 207 -5.89 -9.40 27.74
N PHE A 208 -4.57 -9.52 27.54
CA PHE A 208 -3.76 -8.45 26.96
C PHE A 208 -4.31 -7.99 25.59
N TRP A 209 -4.54 -8.92 24.66
CA TRP A 209 -5.01 -8.55 23.34
C TRP A 209 -6.46 -8.06 23.36
N LYS A 210 -7.31 -8.54 24.25
CA LYS A 210 -8.66 -8.00 24.43
C LYS A 210 -8.64 -6.54 24.88
N GLU A 211 -7.76 -6.21 25.82
CA GLU A 211 -7.58 -4.82 26.27
C GLU A 211 -7.01 -3.95 25.15
N GLN A 212 -5.92 -4.40 24.51
CA GLN A 212 -5.26 -3.71 23.39
C GLN A 212 -6.22 -3.43 22.22
N ASN A 213 -7.10 -4.37 21.91
CA ASN A 213 -8.03 -4.26 20.80
C ASN A 213 -9.37 -3.61 21.18
N HIS A 214 -9.52 -3.14 22.42
CA HIS A 214 -10.76 -2.53 22.91
C HIS A 214 -11.98 -3.43 22.69
N VAL A 215 -11.86 -4.68 23.09
CA VAL A 215 -12.94 -5.69 22.95
C VAL A 215 -14.15 -5.32 23.78
N VAL A 216 -15.32 -5.54 23.22
CA VAL A 216 -16.62 -5.31 23.86
C VAL A 216 -17.50 -6.56 23.80
N GLY A 217 -18.31 -6.75 24.84
CA GLY A 217 -19.30 -7.82 24.87
C GLY A 217 -18.75 -9.21 25.20
N ALA A 218 -19.63 -10.20 25.11
CA ALA A 218 -19.30 -11.62 25.31
C ALA A 218 -18.71 -12.21 24.02
N PRO A 219 -17.90 -13.27 24.10
CA PRO A 219 -17.36 -13.91 22.91
C PRO A 219 -18.46 -14.61 22.11
N LEU A 220 -18.27 -14.61 20.79
CA LEU A 220 -18.98 -15.47 19.85
C LEU A 220 -18.18 -16.77 19.66
N SER A 221 -18.70 -17.71 18.88
CA SER A 221 -17.98 -18.93 18.47
C SER A 221 -18.25 -19.23 17.00
N GLY A 222 -17.30 -19.88 16.34
CA GLY A 222 -17.44 -20.26 14.93
C GLY A 222 -16.12 -20.13 14.16
N GLU A 223 -16.16 -20.43 12.87
CA GLU A 223 -15.02 -20.23 11.95
C GLU A 223 -13.71 -20.87 12.46
N GLY A 224 -13.79 -22.04 13.13
CA GLY A 224 -12.64 -22.76 13.68
C GLY A 224 -12.15 -22.27 15.04
N ALA A 225 -12.70 -21.18 15.60
CA ALA A 225 -12.42 -20.67 16.93
C ALA A 225 -13.51 -21.02 17.93
N ASP A 226 -13.12 -21.28 19.19
CA ASP A 226 -14.04 -21.51 20.29
C ASP A 226 -14.59 -20.20 20.87
N GLU A 227 -13.74 -19.16 20.87
CA GLU A 227 -14.09 -17.82 21.36
C GLU A 227 -13.59 -16.75 20.37
N ILE A 228 -14.48 -15.85 20.00
CA ILE A 228 -14.22 -14.72 19.12
C ILE A 228 -14.67 -13.46 19.83
N TRP A 229 -13.73 -12.62 20.24
CA TRP A 229 -14.00 -11.33 20.85
C TRP A 229 -13.92 -10.21 19.82
N MET A 230 -14.98 -9.44 19.71
CA MET A 230 -15.13 -8.36 18.75
C MET A 230 -14.62 -7.04 19.34
N PRO A 231 -13.79 -6.26 18.62
CA PRO A 231 -13.42 -4.92 19.04
C PRO A 231 -14.61 -3.96 18.93
N THR A 232 -14.51 -2.80 19.56
CA THR A 232 -15.44 -1.71 19.29
C THR A 232 -15.44 -1.39 17.78
N PRO A 233 -16.63 -1.29 17.15
CA PRO A 233 -16.72 -0.90 15.74
C PRO A 233 -16.04 0.44 15.50
N VAL A 234 -15.28 0.54 14.42
CA VAL A 234 -14.64 1.79 14.00
C VAL A 234 -14.95 2.06 12.53
N ARG A 235 -15.12 3.31 12.19
CA ARG A 235 -15.17 3.74 10.79
C ARG A 235 -13.76 3.85 10.28
N VAL A 236 -13.44 3.01 9.31
CA VAL A 236 -12.14 3.00 8.66
C VAL A 236 -12.36 3.33 7.20
N LEU A 237 -11.95 4.53 6.79
CA LEU A 237 -11.97 4.94 5.38
C LEU A 237 -13.33 4.72 4.69
N SER A 238 -14.42 5.01 5.43
CA SER A 238 -15.78 4.97 4.91
C SER A 238 -16.67 5.81 5.80
N GLU A 239 -17.58 6.55 5.20
CA GLU A 239 -18.55 7.36 5.96
C GLU A 239 -19.73 6.52 6.47
N VAL A 240 -19.95 5.33 5.89
CA VAL A 240 -21.14 4.52 6.13
C VAL A 240 -20.85 3.16 6.77
N ASN A 241 -19.65 2.62 6.61
CA ASN A 241 -19.33 1.27 7.08
C ASN A 241 -18.46 1.32 8.34
N GLU A 242 -18.84 0.58 9.35
CA GLU A 242 -18.04 0.32 10.54
C GLU A 242 -17.41 -1.06 10.43
N GLU A 243 -16.14 -1.17 10.79
CA GLU A 243 -15.38 -2.40 10.69
C GLU A 243 -14.88 -2.85 12.07
N GLN A 244 -14.84 -4.16 12.28
CA GLN A 244 -14.37 -4.81 13.51
C GLN A 244 -13.23 -5.78 13.18
N ILE A 245 -12.13 -5.25 12.65
CA ILE A 245 -11.04 -6.04 12.07
C ILE A 245 -10.19 -6.69 13.15
N ALA A 246 -9.85 -5.96 14.22
CA ALA A 246 -8.93 -6.40 15.26
C ALA A 246 -9.58 -7.34 16.28
N GLN A 247 -10.19 -8.43 15.82
CA GLN A 247 -10.76 -9.45 16.69
C GLN A 247 -9.66 -10.23 17.42
N VAL A 248 -10.00 -10.76 18.58
CA VAL A 248 -9.18 -11.74 19.29
C VAL A 248 -9.88 -13.09 19.17
N ARG A 249 -9.23 -14.07 18.56
CA ARG A 249 -9.78 -15.40 18.33
C ARG A 249 -8.97 -16.47 19.05
N LEU A 250 -9.63 -17.34 19.78
CA LEU A 250 -9.03 -18.42 20.55
C LEU A 250 -9.60 -19.78 20.12
N ALA A 251 -8.71 -20.72 19.86
CA ALA A 251 -9.01 -22.13 19.67
C ALA A 251 -8.25 -22.98 20.71
N VAL A 252 -8.95 -23.86 21.43
CA VAL A 252 -8.32 -24.82 22.35
C VAL A 252 -8.33 -26.20 21.67
N ARG A 253 -7.14 -26.73 21.36
CA ARG A 253 -6.96 -27.96 20.58
C ARG A 253 -5.88 -28.84 21.20
N GLU A 254 -6.07 -30.14 21.18
CA GLU A 254 -5.06 -31.10 21.63
C GLU A 254 -3.76 -30.95 20.81
N ASP A 255 -3.89 -30.77 19.50
CA ASP A 255 -2.81 -30.36 18.60
C ASP A 255 -3.11 -28.94 18.07
N PRO A 256 -2.44 -27.91 18.57
CA PRO A 256 -2.67 -26.52 18.16
C PRO A 256 -2.25 -26.22 16.73
N PHE A 257 -1.23 -26.93 16.21
CA PHE A 257 -0.67 -26.68 14.88
C PHE A 257 -1.10 -27.75 13.88
N THR A 258 -2.26 -27.60 13.31
CA THR A 258 -2.78 -28.45 12.24
C THR A 258 -3.08 -27.64 10.99
N LYS A 259 -3.19 -28.33 9.84
CA LYS A 259 -3.59 -27.67 8.60
C LYS A 259 -4.93 -26.93 8.76
N GLU A 260 -5.89 -27.53 9.43
CA GLU A 260 -7.21 -26.93 9.65
C GLU A 260 -7.13 -25.65 10.46
N GLN A 261 -6.28 -25.62 11.52
CA GLN A 261 -6.09 -24.44 12.34
C GLN A 261 -5.33 -23.33 11.57
N MET A 262 -4.34 -23.69 10.76
CA MET A 262 -3.68 -22.72 9.88
C MET A 262 -4.64 -22.09 8.86
N GLU A 263 -5.47 -22.91 8.21
CA GLU A 263 -6.47 -22.45 7.25
C GLU A 263 -7.51 -21.53 7.93
N ALA A 264 -8.02 -21.91 9.08
CA ALA A 264 -8.96 -21.09 9.85
C ALA A 264 -8.34 -19.77 10.30
N ALA A 265 -7.10 -19.78 10.80
CA ALA A 265 -6.37 -18.58 11.18
C ALA A 265 -6.16 -17.65 9.98
N TRP A 266 -5.70 -18.18 8.85
CA TRP A 266 -5.43 -17.40 7.67
C TRP A 266 -6.69 -16.81 7.03
N SER A 267 -7.80 -17.53 7.03
CA SER A 267 -9.07 -17.05 6.51
C SER A 267 -9.55 -15.77 7.20
N TYR A 268 -9.11 -15.54 8.42
CA TYR A 268 -9.36 -14.33 9.18
C TYR A 268 -8.17 -13.33 9.09
N ILE A 269 -6.96 -13.76 9.48
CA ILE A 269 -5.77 -12.89 9.57
C ILE A 269 -5.37 -12.35 8.19
N GLY A 270 -5.43 -13.17 7.15
CA GLY A 270 -5.03 -12.80 5.79
C GLY A 270 -5.90 -11.71 5.13
N LEU A 271 -7.05 -11.39 5.71
CA LEU A 271 -7.91 -10.30 5.24
C LEU A 271 -7.50 -8.92 5.75
N ALA A 272 -6.70 -8.86 6.81
CA ALA A 272 -6.29 -7.59 7.39
C ALA A 272 -5.10 -6.98 6.64
N ARG A 273 -5.13 -5.67 6.47
CA ARG A 273 -4.06 -4.85 5.89
C ARG A 273 -3.80 -3.65 6.77
N ARG A 274 -2.58 -3.12 6.72
CA ARG A 274 -2.20 -1.84 7.34
C ARG A 274 -2.15 -0.72 6.31
N HIS A 275 -2.57 0.48 6.66
CA HIS A 275 -2.18 1.68 5.94
C HIS A 275 -0.74 2.06 6.29
N ARG A 276 0.03 2.47 5.28
CA ARG A 276 1.44 2.85 5.43
C ARG A 276 1.62 4.31 5.84
N GLY A 277 0.64 5.14 5.62
CA GLY A 277 0.75 6.59 5.82
C GLY A 277 0.76 7.00 7.29
N PRO A 278 0.83 8.30 7.52
CA PRO A 278 0.70 8.89 8.84
C PRO A 278 -0.67 8.55 9.42
N GLY A 279 -0.79 8.75 10.69
CA GLY A 279 -1.99 8.42 11.40
C GLY A 279 -1.74 7.26 12.35
N LYS A 280 -2.70 6.45 12.55
CA LYS A 280 -2.67 5.42 13.58
C LYS A 280 -2.26 4.06 13.03
N LYS A 281 -1.63 3.99 11.85
CA LYS A 281 -1.39 2.73 11.14
C LYS A 281 -2.68 1.90 11.10
N GLN A 282 -3.74 2.50 10.59
CA GLN A 282 -5.08 1.93 10.63
C GLN A 282 -5.13 0.58 9.93
N LEU A 283 -5.93 -0.31 10.48
CA LEU A 283 -6.30 -1.56 9.83
C LEU A 283 -7.42 -1.31 8.82
N ARG A 284 -7.42 -2.09 7.76
CA ARG A 284 -8.50 -2.16 6.78
C ARG A 284 -8.65 -3.60 6.29
N TYR A 285 -9.79 -3.95 5.76
CA TYR A 285 -9.95 -5.20 5.03
C TYR A 285 -9.34 -5.11 3.64
N PHE A 286 -8.69 -6.18 3.23
CA PHE A 286 -8.15 -6.32 1.88
C PHE A 286 -9.25 -6.20 0.83
N LYS A 287 -9.05 -5.34 -0.16
CA LYS A 287 -9.94 -5.11 -1.30
C LYS A 287 -9.37 -5.79 -2.54
N GLU A 288 -9.57 -7.11 -2.65
CA GLU A 288 -9.19 -7.84 -3.86
C GLU A 288 -10.12 -7.38 -5.01
N PRO A 289 -9.58 -6.95 -6.17
CA PRO A 289 -10.39 -6.33 -7.22
C PRO A 289 -11.57 -7.17 -7.70
N ILE A 290 -11.34 -8.45 -8.02
CA ILE A 290 -12.40 -9.34 -8.54
C ILE A 290 -13.45 -9.64 -7.45
N ALA A 291 -13.01 -9.87 -6.21
CA ALA A 291 -13.92 -10.09 -5.09
C ALA A 291 -14.76 -8.84 -4.77
N CYS A 292 -14.24 -7.65 -5.03
CA CYS A 292 -15.00 -6.40 -4.95
C CYS A 292 -15.97 -6.19 -6.12
N GLY A 293 -15.89 -7.01 -7.17
CA GLY A 293 -16.74 -6.91 -8.35
C GLY A 293 -16.12 -6.12 -9.52
N ALA A 294 -14.82 -5.83 -9.47
CA ALA A 294 -14.12 -5.27 -10.61
C ALA A 294 -13.91 -6.33 -11.70
N GLU A 295 -13.89 -5.90 -12.95
CA GLU A 295 -13.57 -6.74 -14.08
C GLU A 295 -12.15 -6.48 -14.57
N LYS A 296 -11.37 -7.54 -14.81
CA LYS A 296 -10.07 -7.43 -15.46
C LYS A 296 -10.26 -7.34 -16.97
N LYS A 297 -9.71 -6.30 -17.58
CA LYS A 297 -9.77 -6.03 -19.02
C LYS A 297 -8.37 -5.99 -19.62
N THR A 298 -8.29 -6.19 -20.94
CA THR A 298 -7.04 -6.12 -21.69
C THR A 298 -7.26 -5.47 -23.06
N MET A 299 -6.23 -4.81 -23.59
CA MET A 299 -6.15 -4.33 -24.96
C MET A 299 -4.72 -4.42 -25.49
N GLU A 300 -4.59 -4.44 -26.80
CA GLU A 300 -3.28 -4.35 -27.46
C GLU A 300 -2.97 -2.90 -27.83
N VAL A 301 -1.84 -2.39 -27.32
CA VAL A 301 -1.32 -1.06 -27.64
C VAL A 301 0.14 -1.20 -28.07
N ASP A 302 0.46 -0.79 -29.30
CA ASP A 302 1.81 -0.87 -29.88
C ASP A 302 2.46 -2.28 -29.78
N GLY A 303 1.63 -3.33 -29.92
CA GLY A 303 2.08 -4.73 -29.87
C GLY A 303 2.34 -5.26 -28.46
N MET A 304 1.87 -4.55 -27.43
CA MET A 304 1.91 -4.98 -26.04
C MET A 304 0.52 -5.15 -25.49
N THR A 305 0.27 -6.25 -24.80
CA THR A 305 -0.96 -6.45 -24.04
C THR A 305 -0.93 -5.56 -22.80
N ARG A 306 -1.86 -4.61 -22.74
CA ARG A 306 -2.05 -3.74 -21.56
C ARG A 306 -3.29 -4.21 -20.80
N THR A 307 -3.22 -4.10 -19.47
CA THR A 307 -4.28 -4.60 -18.58
C THR A 307 -4.76 -3.52 -17.63
N TRP A 308 -6.03 -3.63 -17.18
CA TRP A 308 -6.58 -2.80 -16.10
C TRP A 308 -7.68 -3.54 -15.36
N TYR A 309 -8.02 -3.03 -14.17
CA TYR A 309 -9.26 -3.36 -13.49
C TYR A 309 -10.26 -2.23 -13.69
N GLU A 310 -11.51 -2.60 -13.94
CA GLU A 310 -12.63 -1.69 -14.15
C GLU A 310 -13.70 -2.00 -13.12
N TYR A 311 -14.03 -1.01 -12.31
CA TYR A 311 -15.03 -1.10 -11.28
C TYR A 311 -16.17 -0.14 -11.58
N VAL A 312 -17.36 -0.70 -11.77
CA VAL A 312 -18.60 0.06 -12.03
C VAL A 312 -19.55 -0.13 -10.84
N PRO A 313 -19.77 0.90 -10.01
CA PRO A 313 -20.72 0.82 -8.92
C PRO A 313 -22.11 0.41 -9.39
N LYS A 314 -22.84 -0.33 -8.55
CA LYS A 314 -24.22 -0.76 -8.87
C LYS A 314 -25.17 0.41 -9.08
N SER A 315 -24.88 1.55 -8.50
CA SER A 315 -25.63 2.81 -8.68
C SER A 315 -25.39 3.46 -10.04
N CYS A 316 -24.30 3.12 -10.73
CA CYS A 316 -23.96 3.69 -12.04
C CYS A 316 -24.72 2.96 -13.14
N THR A 317 -25.97 3.38 -13.35
CA THR A 317 -26.87 2.81 -14.34
C THR A 317 -26.70 3.46 -15.72
N PRO A 318 -27.04 2.78 -16.84
CA PRO A 318 -26.84 3.29 -18.22
C PRO A 318 -27.68 4.50 -18.59
N ASP A 319 -28.70 4.83 -17.84
CA ASP A 319 -29.63 5.94 -18.08
C ASP A 319 -29.11 7.31 -17.61
N GLN A 320 -27.98 7.31 -16.90
CA GLN A 320 -27.28 8.52 -16.45
C GLN A 320 -25.82 8.49 -16.86
N LYS A 321 -25.20 9.67 -16.91
CA LYS A 321 -23.76 9.80 -17.17
C LYS A 321 -22.99 9.92 -15.87
N TRP A 322 -21.89 9.17 -15.75
CA TRP A 322 -21.10 9.03 -14.53
C TRP A 322 -19.67 9.53 -14.71
N PRO A 323 -19.07 10.17 -13.72
CA PRO A 323 -17.66 10.51 -13.76
C PRO A 323 -16.79 9.27 -13.95
N LEU A 324 -15.62 9.45 -14.56
CA LEU A 324 -14.58 8.44 -14.70
C LEU A 324 -13.33 8.86 -13.94
N VAL A 325 -12.79 7.97 -13.11
CA VAL A 325 -11.54 8.21 -12.36
C VAL A 325 -10.52 7.12 -12.71
N VAL A 326 -9.37 7.53 -13.21
CA VAL A 326 -8.23 6.65 -13.50
C VAL A 326 -7.23 6.73 -12.34
N VAL A 327 -6.85 5.57 -11.76
CA VAL A 327 -6.00 5.50 -10.56
C VAL A 327 -4.72 4.73 -10.85
N PHE A 328 -3.57 5.37 -10.65
CA PHE A 328 -2.26 4.86 -11.05
C PHE A 328 -1.43 4.39 -9.86
N HIS A 329 -0.87 3.18 -9.94
CA HIS A 329 0.05 2.65 -8.92
C HIS A 329 1.44 3.31 -8.96
N GLY A 330 2.16 3.24 -7.85
CA GLY A 330 3.56 3.66 -7.76
C GLY A 330 4.52 2.66 -8.41
N ARG A 331 5.81 3.04 -8.49
CA ARG A 331 6.88 2.16 -8.97
C ARG A 331 6.92 0.86 -8.17
N GLY A 332 6.95 -0.26 -8.86
CA GLY A 332 6.99 -1.59 -8.27
C GLY A 332 5.66 -2.03 -7.63
N GLY A 333 4.63 -1.18 -7.62
CA GLY A 333 3.27 -1.57 -7.32
C GLY A 333 2.59 -2.22 -8.52
N THR A 334 1.35 -2.65 -8.34
CA THR A 334 0.50 -3.25 -9.37
C THR A 334 -0.88 -2.59 -9.36
N ALA A 335 -1.68 -2.87 -10.38
CA ALA A 335 -3.06 -2.43 -10.39
C ALA A 335 -3.84 -2.94 -9.16
N GLU A 336 -3.60 -4.20 -8.74
CA GLU A 336 -4.21 -4.78 -7.54
C GLU A 336 -3.80 -4.03 -6.26
N THR A 337 -2.50 -3.69 -6.14
CA THR A 337 -2.02 -3.01 -4.92
C THR A 337 -2.58 -1.60 -4.78
N VAL A 338 -2.68 -0.83 -5.86
CA VAL A 338 -3.27 0.52 -5.76
C VAL A 338 -4.79 0.47 -5.65
N PHE A 339 -5.46 -0.50 -6.27
CA PHE A 339 -6.89 -0.71 -6.08
C PHE A 339 -7.24 -0.90 -4.60
N ASP A 340 -6.45 -1.74 -3.92
CA ASP A 340 -6.58 -1.99 -2.50
C ASP A 340 -6.17 -0.78 -1.64
N LEU A 341 -4.96 -0.23 -1.85
CA LEU A 341 -4.42 0.88 -1.04
C LEU A 341 -5.24 2.16 -1.12
N SER A 342 -5.74 2.50 -2.31
CA SER A 342 -6.55 3.69 -2.53
C SER A 342 -8.00 3.52 -2.05
N CYS A 343 -8.41 2.30 -1.70
CA CYS A 343 -9.81 1.98 -1.41
C CYS A 343 -10.78 2.43 -2.52
N VAL A 344 -10.32 2.49 -3.77
CA VAL A 344 -11.05 3.14 -4.88
C VAL A 344 -12.45 2.58 -5.09
N SER A 345 -12.66 1.26 -4.87
CA SER A 345 -14.00 0.67 -4.99
C SER A 345 -14.98 1.22 -3.94
N THR A 346 -14.50 1.46 -2.71
CA THR A 346 -15.31 2.07 -1.64
C THR A 346 -15.65 3.52 -1.98
N VAL A 347 -14.66 4.30 -2.40
CA VAL A 347 -14.88 5.71 -2.81
C VAL A 347 -15.83 5.78 -4.00
N ALA A 348 -15.66 4.89 -4.98
CA ALA A 348 -16.52 4.83 -6.17
C ALA A 348 -17.99 4.52 -5.82
N GLU A 349 -18.24 3.57 -4.90
CA GLU A 349 -19.59 3.29 -4.40
C GLU A 349 -20.21 4.50 -3.67
N GLU A 350 -19.44 5.16 -2.82
CA GLU A 350 -19.92 6.29 -2.02
C GLU A 350 -20.11 7.57 -2.85
N ARG A 351 -19.37 7.75 -3.92
CA ARG A 351 -19.34 8.98 -4.75
C ARG A 351 -19.87 8.79 -6.17
N HIS A 352 -20.29 7.57 -6.52
CA HIS A 352 -20.95 7.24 -7.78
C HIS A 352 -20.12 7.62 -9.02
N PHE A 353 -18.94 7.04 -9.15
CA PHE A 353 -18.10 7.17 -10.35
C PHE A 353 -17.57 5.80 -10.82
N ILE A 354 -17.28 5.69 -12.11
CA ILE A 354 -16.60 4.52 -12.67
C ILE A 354 -15.11 4.64 -12.37
N ALA A 355 -14.52 3.60 -11.77
CA ALA A 355 -13.10 3.57 -11.47
C ALA A 355 -12.36 2.65 -12.44
N VAL A 356 -11.20 3.11 -12.92
CA VAL A 356 -10.32 2.35 -13.80
C VAL A 356 -8.92 2.36 -13.22
N VAL A 357 -8.35 1.17 -13.04
CA VAL A 357 -7.05 0.99 -12.40
C VAL A 357 -6.12 0.25 -13.35
N PRO A 358 -5.40 0.98 -14.23
CA PRO A 358 -4.52 0.38 -15.20
C PRO A 358 -3.19 -0.08 -14.58
N GLU A 359 -2.54 -1.01 -15.28
CA GLU A 359 -1.21 -1.50 -14.95
C GLU A 359 -0.17 -0.92 -15.90
N ALA A 360 0.93 -0.43 -15.33
CA ALA A 360 2.05 0.12 -16.08
C ALA A 360 2.73 -0.95 -16.94
N GLY A 361 3.49 -0.50 -17.93
CA GLY A 361 4.37 -1.37 -18.69
C GLY A 361 5.57 -1.84 -17.87
N VAL A 362 6.24 -2.89 -18.37
CA VAL A 362 7.49 -3.39 -17.80
C VAL A 362 8.65 -2.63 -18.39
N TYR A 363 9.54 -2.21 -17.53
CA TYR A 363 10.76 -1.55 -17.92
C TYR A 363 11.98 -2.31 -17.43
N GLN A 364 12.96 -2.51 -18.31
CA GLN A 364 14.27 -3.00 -17.91
C GLN A 364 14.98 -1.88 -17.17
N GLN A 365 15.21 -2.06 -15.89
CA GLN A 365 16.13 -1.19 -15.17
C GLN A 365 17.58 -1.53 -15.50
N LYS A 366 18.42 -0.49 -15.55
CA LYS A 366 19.87 -0.63 -15.78
C LYS A 366 20.58 -1.35 -14.64
N PRO A 367 21.81 -1.80 -14.83
CA PRO A 367 22.37 -3.09 -14.34
C PRO A 367 22.39 -3.33 -12.84
N ASN A 368 21.99 -2.40 -11.99
CA ASN A 368 22.04 -2.55 -10.54
C ASN A 368 20.65 -2.48 -9.86
N GLY A 369 19.54 -2.59 -10.59
CA GLY A 369 18.20 -2.47 -10.04
C GLY A 369 17.28 -3.63 -10.39
N LEU A 370 16.10 -3.67 -9.76
CA LEU A 370 15.03 -4.60 -10.07
C LEU A 370 14.68 -4.54 -11.56
N ARG A 371 14.67 -5.68 -12.23
CA ARG A 371 14.52 -5.75 -13.69
C ARG A 371 13.08 -5.72 -14.20
N ASN A 372 12.16 -6.27 -13.46
CA ASN A 372 10.76 -6.40 -13.86
C ASN A 372 9.85 -5.45 -13.10
N VAL A 373 10.28 -4.22 -12.92
CA VAL A 373 9.49 -3.23 -12.19
C VAL A 373 8.47 -2.61 -13.11
N LEU A 374 7.21 -2.65 -12.73
CA LEU A 374 6.15 -1.88 -13.34
C LEU A 374 6.33 -0.39 -12.99
N LEU A 375 6.35 0.46 -14.01
CA LEU A 375 6.70 1.86 -13.87
C LEU A 375 6.04 2.68 -14.96
N TRP A 376 5.44 3.82 -14.62
CA TRP A 376 4.85 4.74 -15.57
C TRP A 376 5.92 5.62 -16.22
N CYS A 377 5.75 5.87 -17.51
CA CYS A 377 6.52 6.83 -18.30
C CYS A 377 8.03 6.60 -18.36
N GLY A 378 8.42 5.37 -18.10
CA GLY A 378 9.73 4.91 -18.50
C GLY A 378 10.94 5.53 -17.87
N ILE A 379 10.92 5.80 -16.59
CA ILE A 379 12.17 6.08 -15.86
C ILE A 379 13.10 4.88 -16.00
N TYR A 380 14.28 5.07 -16.61
CA TYR A 380 15.30 4.01 -16.82
C TYR A 380 14.90 2.88 -17.77
N GLN A 381 14.09 3.13 -18.78
CA GLN A 381 13.73 2.09 -19.73
C GLN A 381 14.65 2.00 -20.95
N ASP A 382 14.76 0.77 -21.44
CA ASP A 382 15.41 0.46 -22.71
C ASP A 382 14.38 0.32 -23.86
N THR A 383 13.10 0.16 -23.54
CA THR A 383 12.01 -0.02 -24.52
C THR A 383 11.05 1.19 -24.46
N PRO A 384 10.84 1.88 -25.56
CA PRO A 384 9.90 2.99 -25.62
C PRO A 384 8.46 2.47 -25.49
N VAL A 385 7.77 2.90 -24.44
CA VAL A 385 6.35 2.61 -24.19
C VAL A 385 5.60 3.93 -24.16
N ASP A 386 4.45 3.99 -24.82
CA ASP A 386 3.59 5.15 -24.82
C ASP A 386 2.43 4.96 -23.84
N ASP A 387 2.67 5.29 -22.57
CA ASP A 387 1.63 5.22 -21.55
C ASP A 387 0.54 6.28 -21.76
N VAL A 388 0.86 7.44 -22.32
CA VAL A 388 -0.14 8.48 -22.64
C VAL A 388 -1.10 7.97 -23.71
N LYS A 389 -0.57 7.35 -24.77
CA LYS A 389 -1.40 6.71 -25.80
C LYS A 389 -2.29 5.62 -25.22
N PHE A 390 -1.71 4.74 -24.39
CA PHE A 390 -2.47 3.69 -23.73
C PHE A 390 -3.66 4.26 -22.94
N ILE A 391 -3.43 5.28 -22.10
CA ILE A 391 -4.50 5.85 -21.29
C ILE A 391 -5.55 6.56 -22.13
N ARG A 392 -5.18 7.22 -23.23
CA ARG A 392 -6.15 7.79 -24.18
C ARG A 392 -7.03 6.70 -24.82
N GLU A 393 -6.45 5.60 -25.27
CA GLU A 393 -7.18 4.48 -25.86
C GLU A 393 -8.06 3.77 -24.82
N LEU A 394 -7.55 3.60 -23.58
CA LEU A 394 -8.30 3.02 -22.47
C LEU A 394 -9.52 3.87 -22.11
N VAL A 395 -9.39 5.19 -21.96
CA VAL A 395 -10.54 6.07 -21.68
C VAL A 395 -11.56 5.99 -22.82
N ALA A 396 -11.14 6.01 -24.07
CA ALA A 396 -12.04 5.87 -25.23
C ALA A 396 -12.78 4.51 -25.24
N ASP A 397 -12.10 3.42 -24.85
CA ASP A 397 -12.70 2.09 -24.73
C ASP A 397 -13.78 2.06 -23.64
N VAL A 398 -13.49 2.61 -22.46
CA VAL A 398 -14.45 2.70 -21.35
C VAL A 398 -15.66 3.55 -21.73
N GLU A 399 -15.45 4.70 -22.37
CA GLU A 399 -16.51 5.57 -22.87
C GLU A 399 -17.41 4.87 -23.91
N SER A 400 -16.85 3.94 -24.68
CA SER A 400 -17.61 3.18 -25.68
C SER A 400 -18.57 2.16 -25.08
N ARG A 401 -18.28 1.70 -23.86
CA ARG A 401 -18.99 0.61 -23.17
C ARG A 401 -19.90 1.10 -22.05
N HIS A 402 -19.61 2.24 -21.48
CA HIS A 402 -20.33 2.80 -20.33
C HIS A 402 -20.83 4.22 -20.58
N SER A 403 -21.86 4.61 -19.83
CA SER A 403 -22.39 5.97 -19.84
C SER A 403 -21.48 6.93 -19.08
N VAL A 404 -20.29 7.19 -19.61
CA VAL A 404 -19.32 8.12 -19.01
C VAL A 404 -19.74 9.57 -19.26
N ASP A 405 -19.63 10.40 -18.23
CA ASP A 405 -19.67 11.84 -18.37
C ASP A 405 -18.29 12.35 -18.83
N LYS A 406 -18.14 12.55 -20.10
CA LYS A 406 -16.88 13.01 -20.72
C LYS A 406 -16.39 14.36 -20.19
N SER A 407 -17.27 15.14 -19.58
CA SER A 407 -16.90 16.40 -18.94
C SER A 407 -16.21 16.20 -17.59
N ARG A 408 -16.33 14.99 -16.99
CA ARG A 408 -15.84 14.66 -15.63
C ARG A 408 -14.95 13.42 -15.66
N VAL A 409 -13.83 13.51 -16.35
CA VAL A 409 -12.78 12.49 -16.41
C VAL A 409 -11.59 12.99 -15.57
N TYR A 410 -11.13 12.16 -14.64
CA TYR A 410 -10.10 12.54 -13.66
C TYR A 410 -9.00 11.49 -13.57
N ALA A 411 -7.83 11.93 -13.08
CA ALA A 411 -6.70 11.05 -12.83
C ALA A 411 -6.12 11.29 -11.43
N MET A 412 -5.73 10.22 -10.75
CA MET A 412 -5.01 10.28 -9.49
C MET A 412 -4.03 9.11 -9.38
N GLY A 413 -3.03 9.22 -8.52
CA GLY A 413 -2.07 8.12 -8.37
C GLY A 413 -0.87 8.49 -7.53
N GLN A 414 -0.14 7.45 -7.09
CA GLN A 414 0.94 7.55 -6.12
C GLN A 414 2.32 7.44 -6.76
N SER A 415 3.29 8.27 -6.35
CA SER A 415 4.70 8.19 -6.78
C SER A 415 4.83 8.26 -8.32
N SER A 416 5.32 7.23 -8.99
CA SER A 416 5.33 7.19 -10.46
C SER A 416 3.92 7.30 -11.07
N GLY A 417 2.88 6.84 -10.36
CA GLY A 417 1.49 7.07 -10.75
C GLY A 417 1.06 8.53 -10.58
N GLY A 418 1.59 9.24 -9.59
CA GLY A 418 1.45 10.69 -9.46
C GLY A 418 2.13 11.43 -10.60
N MET A 419 3.35 11.00 -10.99
CA MET A 419 4.04 11.53 -12.18
C MET A 419 3.20 11.31 -13.44
N MET A 420 2.56 10.13 -13.60
CA MET A 420 1.67 9.85 -14.72
C MET A 420 0.44 10.74 -14.70
N SER A 421 -0.19 10.94 -13.54
CA SER A 421 -1.35 11.83 -13.41
C SER A 421 -1.01 13.27 -13.81
N ASP A 422 0.14 13.79 -13.37
CA ASP A 422 0.60 15.13 -13.73
C ASP A 422 1.05 15.21 -15.21
N LEU A 423 1.60 14.14 -15.77
CA LEU A 423 1.91 14.06 -17.21
C LEU A 423 0.63 14.12 -18.05
N LEU A 424 -0.46 13.49 -17.61
CA LEU A 424 -1.76 13.60 -18.30
C LEU A 424 -2.33 15.02 -18.20
N ALA A 425 -2.11 15.72 -17.09
CA ALA A 425 -2.46 17.14 -17.02
C ALA A 425 -1.68 17.99 -18.03
N TYR A 426 -0.44 17.59 -18.35
CA TYR A 426 0.42 18.27 -19.31
C TYR A 426 0.12 17.91 -20.77
N THR A 427 -0.37 16.66 -21.04
CA THR A 427 -0.46 16.11 -22.41
C THR A 427 -1.86 15.78 -22.88
N ALA A 428 -2.86 15.74 -21.98
CA ALA A 428 -4.20 15.23 -22.27
C ALA A 428 -5.32 16.07 -21.61
N GLY A 429 -5.14 17.39 -21.57
CA GLY A 429 -6.13 18.32 -21.05
C GLY A 429 -7.44 18.36 -21.82
N ASP A 430 -7.46 17.84 -23.05
CA ASP A 430 -8.65 17.59 -23.84
C ASP A 430 -9.54 16.45 -23.28
N ILE A 431 -8.98 15.58 -22.42
CA ILE A 431 -9.68 14.46 -21.77
C ILE A 431 -9.90 14.76 -20.29
N PHE A 432 -8.86 15.17 -19.56
CA PHE A 432 -8.90 15.26 -18.12
C PHE A 432 -9.33 16.66 -17.65
N ALA A 433 -10.38 16.71 -16.81
CA ALA A 433 -10.87 17.95 -16.24
C ALA A 433 -10.06 18.41 -15.01
N ALA A 434 -9.49 17.48 -14.25
CA ALA A 434 -8.60 17.73 -13.12
C ALA A 434 -7.78 16.49 -12.78
N VAL A 435 -6.65 16.66 -12.09
CA VAL A 435 -5.79 15.55 -11.63
C VAL A 435 -5.37 15.71 -10.17
N ALA A 436 -5.12 14.57 -9.50
CA ALA A 436 -4.66 14.54 -8.12
C ALA A 436 -3.43 13.62 -7.96
N PRO A 437 -2.23 14.06 -8.32
CA PRO A 437 -1.00 13.32 -8.06
C PRO A 437 -0.69 13.23 -6.55
N TRP A 438 -0.25 12.04 -6.12
CA TRP A 438 0.17 11.78 -4.74
C TRP A 438 1.68 11.54 -4.69
N SER A 439 2.37 12.24 -3.82
CA SER A 439 3.81 12.13 -3.56
C SER A 439 4.72 12.31 -4.79
N ALA A 440 4.25 12.86 -5.90
CA ALA A 440 5.09 13.25 -7.03
C ALA A 440 4.33 14.08 -8.07
N LEU A 441 5.06 14.93 -8.78
CA LEU A 441 4.68 15.53 -10.06
C LEU A 441 5.54 14.91 -11.17
N ARG A 442 5.25 15.19 -12.44
CA ARG A 442 6.14 14.77 -13.53
C ARG A 442 7.55 15.33 -13.32
N CYS A 443 8.54 14.53 -13.66
CA CYS A 443 9.95 14.93 -13.60
C CYS A 443 10.55 14.81 -15.00
N PRO A 444 10.57 15.88 -15.82
CA PRO A 444 10.99 15.83 -17.23
C PRO A 444 12.38 15.21 -17.41
N SER A 445 13.31 15.49 -16.49
CA SER A 445 14.67 14.93 -16.53
C SER A 445 14.74 13.40 -16.35
N LYS A 446 13.67 12.79 -15.86
CA LYS A 446 13.55 11.33 -15.65
C LYS A 446 12.68 10.64 -16.70
N MET A 447 12.04 11.42 -17.61
CA MET A 447 11.24 10.84 -18.70
C MET A 447 12.16 10.31 -19.81
N TYR A 448 11.75 9.24 -20.47
CA TYR A 448 12.54 8.68 -21.57
C TYR A 448 12.39 9.47 -22.87
N ARG A 449 11.36 10.29 -22.96
CA ARG A 449 11.12 11.19 -24.11
C ARG A 449 10.45 12.48 -23.65
N GLU A 450 10.53 13.50 -24.51
CA GLU A 450 9.74 14.70 -24.39
C GLU A 450 8.31 14.45 -24.87
N TRP A 451 7.36 15.03 -24.18
CA TRP A 451 5.94 14.96 -24.50
C TRP A 451 5.44 16.34 -24.95
N PRO A 452 4.59 16.42 -26.00
CA PRO A 452 3.99 17.69 -26.37
C PRO A 452 3.02 18.15 -25.29
N ALA A 453 3.10 19.43 -24.91
CA ALA A 453 2.12 20.05 -24.04
C ALA A 453 0.75 20.16 -24.75
N CYS A 454 -0.34 19.97 -24.00
CA CYS A 454 -1.67 20.34 -24.48
C CYS A 454 -1.91 21.85 -24.27
N GLU A 455 -2.88 22.39 -24.98
CA GLU A 455 -3.27 23.79 -24.87
C GLU A 455 -4.14 24.06 -23.62
N GLN A 456 -4.84 23.05 -23.14
CA GLN A 456 -5.77 23.16 -22.02
C GLN A 456 -5.02 23.09 -20.69
N HIS A 457 -5.31 24.01 -19.79
CA HIS A 457 -4.85 23.97 -18.42
C HIS A 457 -5.67 22.99 -17.58
N VAL A 458 -5.01 22.09 -16.86
CA VAL A 458 -5.66 21.08 -16.03
C VAL A 458 -5.35 21.33 -14.56
N PRO A 459 -6.38 21.67 -13.73
CA PRO A 459 -6.18 21.85 -12.30
C PRO A 459 -5.53 20.65 -11.65
N THR A 460 -4.59 20.91 -10.72
CA THR A 460 -3.77 19.88 -10.09
C THR A 460 -3.77 20.02 -8.57
N MET A 461 -4.09 18.94 -7.82
CA MET A 461 -3.90 18.87 -6.38
C MET A 461 -2.85 17.81 -6.05
N MET A 462 -1.69 18.20 -5.50
CA MET A 462 -0.68 17.27 -5.03
C MET A 462 -0.77 17.12 -3.50
N ILE A 463 -0.78 15.88 -3.00
CA ILE A 463 -0.61 15.57 -1.57
C ILE A 463 0.72 14.86 -1.38
N TYR A 464 1.54 15.29 -0.41
CA TYR A 464 2.84 14.69 -0.13
C TYR A 464 3.22 14.82 1.35
N GLY A 465 4.14 13.97 1.81
CA GLY A 465 4.68 14.03 3.17
C GLY A 465 5.83 15.02 3.31
N ASP A 466 5.90 15.75 4.43
CA ASP A 466 6.99 16.68 4.74
C ASP A 466 8.34 15.99 4.94
N GLN A 467 8.35 14.67 5.13
CA GLN A 467 9.52 13.81 5.29
C GLN A 467 9.74 12.87 4.08
N ASP A 468 9.04 13.12 2.98
CA ASP A 468 9.14 12.30 1.78
C ASP A 468 10.49 12.56 1.07
N PHE A 469 11.33 11.53 0.98
CA PHE A 469 12.67 11.62 0.39
C PHE A 469 12.68 11.93 -1.11
N LEU A 470 11.56 11.72 -1.82
CA LEU A 470 11.44 12.05 -3.24
C LEU A 470 10.92 13.47 -3.47
N THR A 471 10.07 13.96 -2.59
CA THR A 471 9.29 15.19 -2.81
C THR A 471 9.68 16.32 -1.87
N ALA A 472 10.03 16.01 -0.63
CA ALA A 472 10.43 17.02 0.34
C ALA A 472 11.84 17.55 0.04
N GLY A 473 12.01 18.87 0.10
CA GLY A 473 13.30 19.54 -0.06
C GLY A 473 14.09 19.58 1.24
N HIS A 474 15.35 19.97 1.12
CA HIS A 474 16.26 20.14 2.24
C HIS A 474 16.49 21.64 2.49
N GLY A 475 15.73 22.25 3.39
CA GLY A 475 15.87 23.66 3.74
C GLY A 475 14.65 24.52 3.44
N GLU A 476 14.77 25.83 3.67
CA GLU A 476 13.71 26.80 3.38
C GLU A 476 13.66 27.13 1.89
N ASP A 477 12.46 27.14 1.31
CA ASP A 477 12.28 27.62 -0.04
C ASP A 477 12.16 29.17 -0.02
N PRO A 478 12.95 29.88 -0.83
CA PRO A 478 12.93 31.36 -0.81
C PRO A 478 11.68 31.97 -1.46
N VAL A 479 10.88 31.20 -2.18
CA VAL A 479 9.72 31.68 -2.97
C VAL A 479 8.42 31.03 -2.48
N LEU A 480 8.46 29.73 -2.13
CA LEU A 480 7.28 28.97 -1.73
C LEU A 480 7.21 28.83 -0.19
N PRO A 481 6.02 28.87 0.43
CA PRO A 481 5.89 28.71 1.89
C PRO A 481 6.03 27.25 2.35
N PHE A 482 6.54 26.36 1.50
CA PHE A 482 6.80 24.96 1.77
C PHE A 482 8.00 24.51 0.95
N CYS A 483 8.65 23.42 1.35
CA CYS A 483 9.85 22.93 0.71
C CYS A 483 9.54 21.72 -0.20
N LEU A 484 10.04 21.76 -1.43
CA LEU A 484 10.01 20.66 -2.39
C LEU A 484 11.44 20.31 -2.82
N SER A 485 11.63 19.07 -3.28
CA SER A 485 12.86 18.71 -4.00
C SER A 485 13.05 19.60 -5.23
N ASP A 486 14.29 19.84 -5.63
CA ASP A 486 14.61 20.75 -6.74
C ASP A 486 13.85 20.42 -8.03
N GLU A 487 13.70 19.12 -8.34
CA GLU A 487 12.96 18.67 -9.53
C GLU A 487 11.48 19.01 -9.46
N LEU A 488 10.84 18.73 -8.31
CA LEU A 488 9.40 19.00 -8.16
C LEU A 488 9.12 20.49 -8.04
N ARG A 489 10.02 21.23 -7.39
CA ARG A 489 9.96 22.69 -7.37
C ARG A 489 10.00 23.27 -8.77
N ALA A 490 10.94 22.79 -9.60
CA ALA A 490 11.05 23.24 -10.99
C ALA A 490 9.78 22.95 -11.79
N THR A 491 9.22 21.76 -11.65
CA THR A 491 7.95 21.37 -12.32
C THR A 491 6.77 22.21 -11.82
N LEU A 492 6.69 22.47 -10.52
CA LEU A 492 5.64 23.33 -9.97
C LEU A 492 5.77 24.77 -10.49
N MET A 493 6.99 25.34 -10.48
CA MET A 493 7.22 26.69 -10.96
C MET A 493 6.90 26.81 -12.46
N GLU A 494 7.29 25.82 -13.28
CA GLU A 494 6.89 25.76 -14.69
C GLU A 494 5.36 25.77 -14.86
N LYS A 495 4.65 24.98 -14.03
CA LYS A 495 3.18 24.93 -14.05
C LYS A 495 2.56 26.26 -13.66
N LEU A 496 3.04 26.89 -12.58
CA LEU A 496 2.56 28.21 -12.15
C LEU A 496 2.78 29.26 -13.23
N GLU A 497 3.96 29.27 -13.88
CA GLU A 497 4.26 30.17 -14.99
C GLU A 497 3.33 29.91 -16.19
N THR A 498 3.18 28.65 -16.60
CA THR A 498 2.31 28.26 -17.73
C THR A 498 0.86 28.67 -17.49
N TYR A 499 0.38 28.56 -16.24
CA TYR A 499 -0.99 28.93 -15.87
C TYR A 499 -1.11 30.40 -15.45
N HIS A 500 -0.07 31.21 -15.63
CA HIS A 500 -0.01 32.64 -15.25
C HIS A 500 -0.38 32.91 -13.78
N LEU A 501 -0.08 31.95 -12.89
CA LEU A 501 -0.33 32.04 -11.45
C LEU A 501 0.85 32.71 -10.75
N ASP A 502 0.54 33.64 -9.85
CA ASP A 502 1.58 34.34 -9.06
C ASP A 502 1.99 33.46 -7.85
N PRO A 503 3.25 33.00 -7.75
CA PRO A 503 3.72 32.26 -6.59
C PRO A 503 3.56 32.98 -5.25
N ALA A 504 3.49 34.32 -5.26
CA ALA A 504 3.27 35.12 -4.06
C ALA A 504 1.78 35.21 -3.65
N ASN A 505 0.86 34.89 -4.56
CA ASN A 505 -0.58 34.85 -4.29
C ASN A 505 -0.97 33.44 -3.85
N VAL A 506 -0.63 33.07 -2.63
CA VAL A 506 -0.91 31.75 -2.07
C VAL A 506 -1.86 31.83 -0.90
N GLU A 507 -2.95 31.08 -0.96
CA GLU A 507 -3.88 30.87 0.15
C GLU A 507 -3.43 29.67 0.98
N THR A 508 -3.40 29.83 2.32
CA THR A 508 -2.94 28.77 3.22
C THR A 508 -3.97 28.50 4.31
N TRP A 509 -4.27 27.22 4.56
CA TRP A 509 -5.08 26.76 5.68
C TRP A 509 -4.61 25.41 6.21
N LYS A 510 -5.09 24.98 7.36
CA LYS A 510 -4.73 23.69 7.96
C LYS A 510 -5.96 22.84 8.28
N THR A 511 -5.91 21.57 7.91
CA THR A 511 -6.80 20.51 8.38
C THR A 511 -5.91 19.38 8.89
N GLU A 512 -5.77 19.28 10.20
CA GLU A 512 -4.82 18.31 10.79
C GLU A 512 -4.93 16.90 10.15
N PRO A 513 -3.82 16.27 9.73
CA PRO A 513 -2.43 16.74 9.82
C PRO A 513 -1.91 17.44 8.54
N ILE A 514 -2.80 17.97 7.68
CA ILE A 514 -2.44 18.52 6.37
C ILE A 514 -2.43 20.05 6.41
N THR A 515 -1.33 20.65 5.97
CA THR A 515 -1.26 22.07 5.65
C THR A 515 -1.43 22.24 4.14
N TRP A 516 -2.39 23.06 3.75
CA TRP A 516 -2.77 23.31 2.38
C TRP A 516 -2.25 24.64 1.87
N TYR A 517 -1.87 24.66 0.61
CA TYR A 517 -1.41 25.84 -0.14
C TYR A 517 -2.09 25.84 -1.49
N ALA A 518 -2.93 26.83 -1.76
CA ALA A 518 -3.60 26.98 -3.06
C ALA A 518 -3.08 28.19 -3.80
N PHE A 519 -2.84 28.01 -5.08
CA PHE A 519 -2.48 29.05 -6.03
C PHE A 519 -3.69 29.31 -6.93
N PRO A 520 -4.53 30.32 -6.57
CA PRO A 520 -5.73 30.64 -7.34
C PRO A 520 -5.39 31.46 -8.58
N ASP A 521 -6.26 31.37 -9.58
CA ASP A 521 -6.28 32.28 -10.69
C ASP A 521 -6.77 33.70 -10.25
N LYS A 522 -6.87 34.64 -11.18
CA LYS A 522 -7.36 36.01 -10.90
C LYS A 522 -8.82 36.07 -10.43
N GLN A 523 -9.58 34.99 -10.63
CA GLN A 523 -10.97 34.87 -10.19
C GLN A 523 -11.11 34.15 -8.83
N GLY A 524 -10.00 33.72 -8.23
CA GLY A 524 -9.95 32.98 -6.97
C GLY A 524 -10.24 31.50 -7.12
N MET A 525 -10.06 30.91 -8.32
CA MET A 525 -10.23 29.47 -8.52
C MET A 525 -8.92 28.72 -8.24
N PRO A 526 -8.91 27.66 -7.41
CA PRO A 526 -7.69 26.98 -6.99
C PRO A 526 -7.15 26.06 -8.10
N MET A 527 -6.36 26.62 -9.02
CA MET A 527 -5.81 25.88 -10.17
C MET A 527 -4.70 24.91 -9.78
N VAL A 528 -3.90 25.25 -8.77
CA VAL A 528 -2.87 24.38 -8.21
C VAL A 528 -3.01 24.36 -6.69
N VAL A 529 -3.09 23.17 -6.11
CA VAL A 529 -3.21 22.97 -4.66
C VAL A 529 -2.13 21.99 -4.21
N ILE A 530 -1.46 22.32 -3.12
CA ILE A 530 -0.45 21.46 -2.48
C ILE A 530 -0.90 21.15 -1.06
N GLY A 531 -1.04 19.88 -0.74
CA GLY A 531 -1.29 19.38 0.61
C GLY A 531 -0.02 18.75 1.18
N ARG A 532 0.56 19.38 2.20
CA ARG A 532 1.71 18.86 2.92
C ARG A 532 1.26 18.19 4.21
N VAL A 533 1.50 16.88 4.31
CA VAL A 533 1.13 16.07 5.47
C VAL A 533 2.28 16.05 6.48
N ASP A 534 1.99 16.44 7.70
CA ASP A 534 3.00 16.49 8.78
C ASP A 534 3.48 15.08 9.16
N ASN A 535 4.81 14.90 9.29
CA ASN A 535 5.50 13.66 9.68
C ASN A 535 5.21 12.46 8.77
N MET A 536 4.91 12.69 7.51
CA MET A 536 4.67 11.64 6.53
C MET A 536 5.90 11.43 5.64
N VAL A 537 6.30 10.18 5.51
CA VAL A 537 7.31 9.69 4.54
C VAL A 537 6.68 9.49 3.16
N HIS A 538 7.43 8.91 2.22
CA HIS A 538 6.93 8.50 0.90
C HIS A 538 5.90 7.38 1.01
N ALA A 539 4.65 7.74 1.24
CA ALA A 539 3.54 6.82 1.50
C ALA A 539 2.21 7.41 1.00
N ASN A 540 1.14 6.62 1.08
CA ASN A 540 -0.23 7.08 0.85
C ASN A 540 -0.86 7.59 2.15
N TYR A 541 -1.49 8.75 2.09
CA TYR A 541 -2.35 9.19 3.18
C TYR A 541 -3.66 8.40 3.16
N PRO A 542 -4.16 7.87 4.30
CA PRO A 542 -5.31 6.98 4.29
C PRO A 542 -6.56 7.52 3.60
N GLU A 543 -6.92 8.77 3.82
CA GLU A 543 -8.10 9.43 3.26
C GLU A 543 -7.85 10.11 1.90
N GLU A 544 -6.69 9.87 1.28
CA GLU A 544 -6.19 10.59 0.11
C GLU A 544 -7.14 10.55 -1.09
N SER A 545 -7.77 9.39 -1.34
CA SER A 545 -8.73 9.24 -2.44
C SER A 545 -10.02 10.03 -2.23
N TRP A 546 -10.58 10.00 -1.00
CA TRP A 546 -11.75 10.81 -0.64
C TRP A 546 -11.46 12.30 -0.71
N ILE A 547 -10.33 12.73 -0.13
CA ILE A 547 -9.88 14.12 -0.15
C ILE A 547 -9.71 14.60 -1.60
N SER A 548 -9.02 13.82 -2.42
CA SER A 548 -8.78 14.16 -3.82
C SER A 548 -10.08 14.32 -4.60
N TYR A 549 -11.00 13.38 -4.44
CA TYR A 549 -12.27 13.43 -5.15
C TYR A 549 -13.18 14.54 -4.62
N ASP A 550 -13.46 14.55 -3.31
CA ASP A 550 -14.47 15.44 -2.72
C ASP A 550 -14.04 16.91 -2.69
N GLN A 551 -12.78 17.18 -2.34
CA GLN A 551 -12.30 18.54 -2.15
C GLN A 551 -11.77 19.19 -3.43
N PHE A 552 -11.45 18.37 -4.45
CA PHE A 552 -10.81 18.90 -5.65
C PHE A 552 -11.42 18.35 -6.96
N LEU A 553 -11.23 17.09 -7.30
CA LEU A 553 -11.56 16.56 -8.62
C LEU A 553 -13.03 16.84 -9.01
N SER A 554 -13.96 16.48 -8.16
CA SER A 554 -15.41 16.64 -8.41
C SER A 554 -15.88 18.09 -8.54
N GLN A 555 -15.03 19.06 -8.17
CA GLN A 555 -15.32 20.49 -8.28
C GLN A 555 -15.15 21.02 -9.70
N PHE A 556 -14.44 20.26 -10.56
CA PHE A 556 -14.11 20.65 -11.92
C PHE A 556 -14.86 19.80 -12.95
N HIS A 557 -15.24 20.42 -14.07
CA HIS A 557 -15.67 19.71 -15.26
C HIS A 557 -15.26 20.51 -16.49
N ARG A 558 -15.07 19.82 -17.63
CA ARG A 558 -14.71 20.42 -18.92
C ARG A 558 -15.81 20.16 -19.93
N SER A 559 -16.40 21.20 -20.49
CA SER A 559 -17.43 21.07 -21.52
C SER A 559 -16.86 20.61 -22.87
N GLU A 560 -17.73 20.21 -23.78
CA GLU A 560 -17.35 19.70 -25.11
C GLU A 560 -16.61 20.75 -25.96
N ASP A 561 -16.80 22.04 -25.72
CA ASP A 561 -16.08 23.14 -26.38
C ASP A 561 -14.70 23.43 -25.76
N GLY A 562 -14.29 22.62 -24.75
CA GLY A 562 -13.01 22.74 -24.06
C GLY A 562 -13.01 23.69 -22.85
N THR A 563 -14.11 24.41 -22.58
CA THR A 563 -14.21 25.32 -21.44
C THR A 563 -14.16 24.55 -20.13
N LEU A 564 -13.21 24.93 -19.26
CA LEU A 564 -13.11 24.40 -17.89
C LEU A 564 -14.10 25.13 -16.97
N TYR A 565 -14.71 24.42 -16.04
CA TYR A 565 -15.61 24.98 -15.02
C TYR A 565 -15.15 24.54 -13.63
N TYR A 566 -15.22 25.46 -12.69
CA TYR A 566 -15.06 25.20 -11.25
C TYR A 566 -16.37 25.50 -10.53
N ARG A 567 -16.99 24.50 -9.89
CA ARG A 567 -18.28 24.63 -9.20
C ARG A 567 -19.35 25.30 -10.06
N GLY A 568 -19.40 24.95 -11.35
CA GLY A 568 -20.34 25.49 -12.32
C GLY A 568 -20.04 26.91 -12.83
N ARG A 569 -18.89 27.51 -12.45
CA ARG A 569 -18.43 28.79 -13.00
C ARG A 569 -17.33 28.54 -14.05
N PRO A 570 -17.43 29.14 -15.22
CA PRO A 570 -16.38 28.97 -16.21
C PRO A 570 -15.04 29.56 -15.72
N VAL A 571 -13.96 28.83 -15.94
CA VAL A 571 -12.59 29.31 -15.77
C VAL A 571 -12.21 30.04 -17.04
N ASN A 572 -11.86 31.31 -16.91
CA ASN A 572 -11.47 32.09 -18.07
C ASN A 572 -9.98 31.88 -18.37
N GLU A 573 -9.64 31.04 -19.33
CA GLU A 573 -8.26 30.69 -19.65
C GLU A 573 -7.42 31.91 -20.11
N SER A 574 -8.02 33.03 -20.50
CA SER A 574 -7.30 34.27 -20.75
C SER A 574 -6.86 35.01 -19.46
N ASP A 575 -7.40 34.59 -18.31
CA ASP A 575 -7.10 35.14 -16.99
C ASP A 575 -6.24 34.19 -16.14
N VAL A 576 -5.97 32.99 -16.67
CA VAL A 576 -5.05 31.98 -16.13
C VAL A 576 -3.69 32.16 -16.76
#